data_e9a4ea538918e3041f99f37f703a7ee6
#
_entry.id   e9a4ea538918e3041f99f37f703a7ee6
#
_cell.length_a   1.000
_cell.length_b   1.000
_cell.length_c   1.000
_cell.angle_alpha   90.00
_cell.angle_beta   90.00
_cell.angle_gamma   90.00
#
_symmetry.space_group_name_H-M   'P 1'
#
loop_
_entity.id
_entity.type
_entity.pdbx_description
1 polymer ?
#
loop_
_entity_poly.entity_id
_entity_poly.type
_entity_poly.pdbx_seq_one_letter_code
_entity_poly.pdbx_strand_id
1 'polypeptide(L)'
;NSDNQGFGAAKALFFAAIEDLVLDHLQNEPLQEDPESYAEALAIGDTLELAVMSGDTTSAFASQLDGRVYRCNENPTGITKFSFTFREDGAGVLHYTNDQGDKALPFGLGKNVFGKFPQYGYSDLYCRVPTTNGFLYDCAASAAWGEERKLLLRVQIIDRYFGNMFAIFSFREDVATVTMSKTAEAFLEEYQGEFVAHAVR
;
A
#
# COMPACT_ATOMS: atom_id res chain seq x y z
N ASN A 1 13.97 16.22 3.37
CA ASN A 1 12.95 15.65 4.24
C ASN A 1 12.62 14.26 3.71
N SER A 2 13.20 13.23 4.30
CA SER A 2 12.89 11.84 3.96
C SER A 2 11.67 11.43 4.78
N ASP A 3 10.65 10.95 4.12
CA ASP A 3 9.61 10.22 4.82
C ASP A 3 10.10 8.82 5.22
N ASN A 4 9.43 8.20 6.16
CA ASN A 4 9.88 6.95 6.75
C ASN A 4 9.44 5.69 6.00
N GLN A 5 9.04 5.76 4.77
CA GLN A 5 8.51 4.61 4.04
C GLN A 5 9.57 3.54 3.77
N GLY A 6 9.60 2.53 4.61
CA GLY A 6 10.56 1.43 4.50
C GLY A 6 12.01 1.85 4.76
N PHE A 7 12.21 3.04 5.31
CA PHE A 7 13.52 3.64 5.51
C PHE A 7 14.34 2.94 6.60
N GLY A 8 13.70 2.23 7.51
CA GLY A 8 14.38 1.57 8.63
C GLY A 8 15.53 0.66 8.21
N ALA A 9 15.30 -0.25 7.28
CA ALA A 9 16.32 -1.18 6.79
C ALA A 9 17.33 -0.53 5.81
N ALA A 10 16.89 0.47 5.06
CA ALA A 10 17.72 1.15 4.05
C ALA A 10 18.41 2.42 4.57
N LYS A 11 18.14 2.82 5.82
CA LYS A 11 18.64 4.08 6.40
C LYS A 11 20.15 4.23 6.32
N ALA A 12 20.89 3.19 6.69
CA ALA A 12 22.35 3.21 6.65
C ALA A 12 22.88 3.38 5.21
N LEU A 13 22.26 2.69 4.24
CA LEU A 13 22.63 2.80 2.83
C LEU A 13 22.33 4.19 2.28
N PHE A 14 21.20 4.78 2.66
CA PHE A 14 20.84 6.13 2.23
C PHE A 14 21.81 7.18 2.76
N PHE A 15 22.17 7.14 4.05
CA PHE A 15 23.13 8.08 4.61
C PHE A 15 24.53 7.88 4.04
N ALA A 16 24.97 6.63 3.84
CA ALA A 16 26.23 6.35 3.18
C ALA A 16 26.25 6.91 1.74
N ALA A 17 25.15 6.78 1.00
CA ALA A 17 25.05 7.36 -0.34
C ALA A 17 25.06 8.90 -0.32
N ILE A 18 24.43 9.55 0.66
CA ILE A 18 24.54 11.01 0.81
C ILE A 18 25.98 11.43 1.13
N GLU A 19 26.65 10.71 2.02
CA GLU A 19 28.04 10.98 2.37
C GLU A 19 28.94 10.87 1.12
N ASP A 20 28.89 9.73 0.45
CA ASP A 20 29.70 9.42 -0.74
C ASP A 20 29.39 10.31 -1.95
N LEU A 21 28.10 10.53 -2.26
CA LEU A 21 27.70 11.22 -3.50
C LEU A 21 27.55 12.74 -3.34
N VAL A 22 27.40 13.25 -2.12
CA VAL A 22 27.16 14.66 -1.87
C VAL A 22 28.24 15.26 -0.98
N LEU A 23 28.41 14.75 0.25
CA LEU A 23 29.26 15.41 1.24
C LEU A 23 30.74 15.37 0.87
N ASP A 24 31.23 14.25 0.33
CA ASP A 24 32.64 14.10 -0.08
C ASP A 24 32.99 14.91 -1.33
N HIS A 25 31.96 15.41 -2.04
CA HIS A 25 32.16 16.23 -3.25
C HIS A 25 31.84 17.72 -3.04
N LEU A 26 31.57 18.14 -1.79
CA LEU A 26 31.31 19.54 -1.49
C LEU A 26 32.55 20.40 -1.77
N GLN A 27 32.32 21.54 -2.42
CA GLN A 27 33.31 22.54 -2.73
C GLN A 27 32.97 23.88 -2.09
N ASN A 28 33.98 24.71 -1.80
CA ASN A 28 33.75 26.03 -1.21
C ASN A 28 33.35 27.10 -2.24
N GLU A 29 33.31 26.74 -3.50
CA GLU A 29 32.94 27.60 -4.60
C GLU A 29 31.63 27.16 -5.22
N PRO A 30 30.85 28.09 -5.82
CA PRO A 30 29.66 27.72 -6.56
C PRO A 30 29.97 26.73 -7.67
N LEU A 31 29.14 25.69 -7.82
CA LEU A 31 29.28 24.76 -8.94
C LEU A 31 29.00 25.50 -10.25
N GLN A 32 29.72 25.10 -11.30
CA GLN A 32 29.44 25.59 -12.64
C GLN A 32 28.09 25.08 -13.11
N GLU A 33 27.41 25.90 -13.90
CA GLU A 33 26.17 25.46 -14.53
C GLU A 33 26.44 24.28 -15.47
N ASP A 34 25.67 23.22 -15.28
CA ASP A 34 25.71 22.01 -16.11
C ASP A 34 24.26 21.69 -16.58
N PRO A 35 23.82 22.34 -17.70
CA PRO A 35 22.51 22.15 -18.23
C PRO A 35 22.22 20.71 -18.70
N GLU A 36 23.26 19.98 -19.13
CA GLU A 36 23.13 18.62 -19.61
C GLU A 36 22.81 17.65 -18.46
N SER A 37 23.59 17.68 -17.39
CA SER A 37 23.32 16.90 -16.17
C SER A 37 22.00 17.28 -15.52
N TYR A 38 21.63 18.55 -15.56
CA TYR A 38 20.33 18.98 -15.07
C TYR A 38 19.16 18.42 -15.89
N ALA A 39 19.27 18.43 -17.22
CA ALA A 39 18.27 17.86 -18.10
C ALA A 39 18.15 16.34 -17.93
N GLU A 40 19.28 15.65 -17.73
CA GLU A 40 19.29 14.22 -17.42
C GLU A 40 18.60 13.93 -16.08
N ALA A 41 18.87 14.70 -15.04
CA ALA A 41 18.23 14.55 -13.73
C ALA A 41 16.70 14.75 -13.82
N LEU A 42 16.23 15.73 -14.60
CA LEU A 42 14.81 15.93 -14.84
C LEU A 42 14.21 14.74 -15.60
N ALA A 43 14.87 14.24 -16.63
CA ALA A 43 14.42 13.08 -17.38
C ALA A 43 14.30 11.83 -16.51
N ILE A 44 15.24 11.60 -15.58
CA ILE A 44 15.14 10.52 -14.58
C ILE A 44 13.93 10.76 -13.68
N GLY A 45 13.72 12.00 -13.20
CA GLY A 45 12.58 12.36 -12.37
C GLY A 45 11.23 12.00 -13.02
N ASP A 46 11.12 12.26 -14.31
CA ASP A 46 9.91 11.96 -15.09
C ASP A 46 9.63 10.45 -15.28
N THR A 47 10.62 9.60 -15.04
CA THR A 47 10.47 8.13 -15.11
C THR A 47 10.13 7.49 -13.77
N LEU A 48 10.14 8.27 -12.67
CA LEU A 48 9.86 7.73 -11.34
C LEU A 48 8.38 7.41 -11.19
N GLU A 49 8.09 6.18 -10.86
CA GLU A 49 6.73 5.68 -10.61
C GLU A 49 6.63 5.05 -9.22
N LEU A 50 5.45 5.15 -8.64
CA LEU A 50 5.15 4.41 -7.41
C LEU A 50 5.22 2.91 -7.70
N ALA A 51 5.87 2.18 -6.79
CA ALA A 51 6.00 0.74 -6.92
C ALA A 51 4.62 0.07 -7.04
N VAL A 52 4.51 -0.85 -7.97
CA VAL A 52 3.33 -1.67 -8.23
C VAL A 52 3.54 -3.07 -7.64
N MET A 53 2.48 -3.72 -7.18
CA MET A 53 2.57 -5.10 -6.72
C MET A 53 2.99 -6.02 -7.87
N SER A 54 4.06 -6.79 -7.64
CA SER A 54 4.61 -7.72 -8.63
C SER A 54 3.87 -9.06 -8.59
N GLY A 55 3.59 -9.63 -9.75
CA GLY A 55 2.95 -10.92 -9.95
C GLY A 55 2.06 -10.92 -11.18
N ASP A 56 1.25 -11.96 -11.33
CA ASP A 56 0.35 -12.10 -12.47
C ASP A 56 -0.85 -11.14 -12.36
N THR A 57 -1.28 -10.59 -13.48
CA THR A 57 -2.45 -9.71 -13.56
C THR A 57 -3.77 -10.46 -13.72
N THR A 58 -3.71 -11.78 -13.93
CA THR A 58 -4.87 -12.63 -14.12
C THR A 58 -4.75 -13.91 -13.32
N SER A 59 -5.88 -14.52 -12.95
CA SER A 59 -5.95 -15.86 -12.39
C SER A 59 -7.25 -16.52 -12.81
N ALA A 60 -7.22 -17.80 -13.09
CA ALA A 60 -8.41 -18.60 -13.34
C ALA A 60 -9.35 -18.64 -12.11
N PHE A 61 -8.81 -18.42 -10.93
CA PHE A 61 -9.57 -18.38 -9.68
C PHE A 61 -10.35 -17.06 -9.49
N ALA A 62 -9.99 -15.98 -10.20
CA ALA A 62 -10.62 -14.67 -10.05
C ALA A 62 -12.15 -14.72 -10.21
N SER A 63 -12.66 -15.49 -11.20
CA SER A 63 -14.09 -15.65 -11.43
C SER A 63 -14.84 -16.37 -10.29
N GLN A 64 -14.15 -17.23 -9.55
CA GLN A 64 -14.71 -17.92 -8.37
C GLN A 64 -14.70 -17.03 -7.13
N LEU A 65 -13.79 -16.06 -7.10
CA LEU A 65 -13.63 -15.10 -5.99
C LEU A 65 -14.55 -13.88 -6.16
N ASP A 66 -14.92 -13.56 -7.40
CA ASP A 66 -15.71 -12.37 -7.72
C ASP A 66 -17.08 -12.39 -7.02
N GLY A 67 -17.34 -11.36 -6.22
CA GLY A 67 -18.56 -11.22 -5.41
C GLY A 67 -18.68 -12.18 -4.22
N ARG A 68 -17.77 -13.14 -4.05
CA ARG A 68 -17.84 -14.12 -2.97
C ARG A 68 -17.51 -13.46 -1.63
N VAL A 69 -18.43 -13.58 -0.67
CA VAL A 69 -18.28 -13.01 0.67
C VAL A 69 -17.62 -14.01 1.60
N TYR A 70 -16.62 -13.54 2.35
CA TYR A 70 -15.93 -14.27 3.40
C TYR A 70 -16.23 -13.61 4.76
N ARG A 71 -16.66 -14.39 5.74
CA ARG A 71 -16.82 -13.97 7.13
C ARG A 71 -15.56 -14.31 7.91
N CYS A 72 -14.97 -13.31 8.55
CA CYS A 72 -13.75 -13.45 9.33
C CYS A 72 -14.03 -13.96 10.74
N ASN A 73 -13.12 -14.78 11.26
CA ASN A 73 -13.05 -15.04 12.69
C ASN A 73 -12.64 -13.75 13.43
N GLU A 74 -12.82 -13.73 14.75
CA GLU A 74 -12.29 -12.65 15.59
C GLU A 74 -10.79 -12.46 15.32
N ASN A 75 -10.37 -11.21 15.13
CA ASN A 75 -9.02 -10.92 14.70
C ASN A 75 -8.59 -9.49 15.09
N PRO A 76 -7.26 -9.23 15.16
CA PRO A 76 -6.74 -7.93 15.60
C PRO A 76 -7.04 -6.77 14.65
N THR A 77 -7.42 -7.03 13.40
CA THR A 77 -7.72 -5.96 12.42
C THR A 77 -9.16 -5.46 12.53
N GLY A 78 -10.02 -6.11 13.31
CA GLY A 78 -11.44 -5.77 13.42
C GLY A 78 -12.26 -6.02 12.15
N ILE A 79 -11.68 -6.64 11.12
CA ILE A 79 -12.39 -6.96 9.88
C ILE A 79 -13.31 -8.15 10.13
N THR A 80 -14.60 -7.95 9.94
CA THR A 80 -15.64 -8.97 10.18
C THR A 80 -16.06 -9.74 8.93
N LYS A 81 -15.95 -9.10 7.77
CA LYS A 81 -16.21 -9.74 6.46
C LYS A 81 -15.43 -9.03 5.36
N PHE A 82 -15.17 -9.72 4.25
CA PHE A 82 -14.66 -9.12 3.03
C PHE A 82 -15.16 -9.86 1.78
N SER A 83 -15.05 -9.18 0.64
CA SER A 83 -15.24 -9.73 -0.71
C SER A 83 -14.43 -8.94 -1.72
N PHE A 84 -14.26 -9.49 -2.91
CA PHE A 84 -13.63 -8.82 -4.05
C PHE A 84 -14.62 -8.69 -5.19
N THR A 85 -14.49 -7.62 -5.96
CA THR A 85 -15.08 -7.51 -7.29
C THR A 85 -13.97 -7.19 -8.28
N PHE A 86 -14.04 -7.83 -9.46
CA PHE A 86 -13.05 -7.63 -10.52
C PHE A 86 -13.73 -7.08 -11.77
N ARG A 87 -12.99 -6.31 -12.54
CA ARG A 87 -13.46 -5.68 -13.77
C ARG A 87 -12.55 -6.09 -14.94
N GLU A 88 -13.10 -6.08 -16.14
CA GLU A 88 -12.37 -6.44 -17.35
C GLU A 88 -11.16 -5.54 -17.65
N ASP A 89 -11.18 -4.30 -17.18
CA ASP A 89 -10.08 -3.34 -17.35
C ASP A 89 -8.87 -3.59 -16.43
N GLY A 90 -8.88 -4.70 -15.67
CA GLY A 90 -7.84 -5.03 -14.70
C GLY A 90 -7.93 -4.19 -13.42
N ALA A 91 -9.04 -3.55 -13.16
CA ALA A 91 -9.33 -2.95 -11.86
C ALA A 91 -10.14 -3.93 -11.00
N GLY A 92 -10.03 -3.75 -9.67
CA GLY A 92 -10.83 -4.48 -8.70
C GLY A 92 -11.15 -3.60 -7.51
N VAL A 93 -12.02 -4.10 -6.64
CA VAL A 93 -12.36 -3.46 -5.37
C VAL A 93 -12.34 -4.52 -4.27
N LEU A 94 -11.59 -4.25 -3.21
CA LEU A 94 -11.71 -4.95 -1.94
C LEU A 94 -12.82 -4.28 -1.13
N HIS A 95 -13.92 -4.99 -0.91
CA HIS A 95 -14.97 -4.60 0.02
C HIS A 95 -14.71 -5.27 1.36
N TYR A 96 -14.75 -4.54 2.44
CA TYR A 96 -14.62 -5.09 3.78
C TYR A 96 -15.40 -4.28 4.81
N THR A 97 -15.70 -4.89 5.94
CA THR A 97 -16.39 -4.25 7.07
C THR A 97 -15.50 -4.37 8.29
N ASN A 98 -15.28 -3.25 8.97
CA ASN A 98 -14.62 -3.18 10.27
C ASN A 98 -15.47 -2.36 11.25
N ASP A 99 -14.91 -2.01 12.40
CA ASP A 99 -15.61 -1.24 13.45
C ASP A 99 -16.12 0.13 12.99
N GLN A 100 -15.53 0.67 11.92
CA GLN A 100 -15.97 1.94 11.33
C GLN A 100 -16.98 1.75 10.18
N GLY A 101 -17.49 0.54 9.97
CA GLY A 101 -18.50 0.23 8.95
C GLY A 101 -17.93 -0.34 7.65
N ASP A 102 -18.75 -0.30 6.62
CA ASP A 102 -18.42 -0.86 5.30
C ASP A 102 -17.41 0.04 4.57
N LYS A 103 -16.43 -0.61 3.95
CA LYS A 103 -15.30 0.00 3.24
C LYS A 103 -15.20 -0.55 1.82
N ALA A 104 -14.71 0.28 0.92
CA ALA A 104 -14.39 -0.10 -0.45
C ALA A 104 -13.03 0.48 -0.82
N LEU A 105 -12.10 -0.36 -1.19
CA LEU A 105 -10.74 0.01 -1.59
C LEU A 105 -10.50 -0.42 -3.04
N PRO A 106 -10.58 0.50 -4.00
CA PRO A 106 -10.23 0.20 -5.39
C PRO A 106 -8.73 -0.09 -5.53
N PHE A 107 -8.39 -1.05 -6.39
CA PHE A 107 -7.01 -1.39 -6.74
C PHE A 107 -6.88 -1.75 -8.21
N GLY A 108 -5.66 -1.76 -8.74
CA GLY A 108 -5.35 -2.24 -10.08
C GLY A 108 -4.52 -3.53 -10.06
N LEU A 109 -4.79 -4.44 -10.97
CA LEU A 109 -3.95 -5.61 -11.22
C LEU A 109 -2.81 -5.20 -12.15
N GLY A 110 -1.57 -5.24 -11.63
CA GLY A 110 -0.37 -4.81 -12.34
C GLY A 110 -0.28 -3.29 -12.62
N LYS A 111 -1.09 -2.48 -11.97
CA LYS A 111 -1.07 -1.02 -12.05
C LYS A 111 -1.57 -0.39 -10.76
N ASN A 112 -1.17 0.84 -10.47
CA ASN A 112 -1.74 1.60 -9.36
C ASN A 112 -3.11 2.20 -9.75
N VAL A 113 -4.08 2.11 -8.83
CA VAL A 113 -5.32 2.90 -8.87
C VAL A 113 -5.23 3.94 -7.76
N PHE A 114 -5.35 5.20 -8.14
CA PHE A 114 -5.32 6.33 -7.21
C PHE A 114 -6.72 6.62 -6.68
N GLY A 115 -6.80 6.94 -5.40
CA GLY A 115 -8.08 7.20 -4.75
C GLY A 115 -7.90 7.61 -3.29
N LYS A 116 -8.96 7.44 -2.52
CA LYS A 116 -8.95 7.70 -1.08
C LYS A 116 -8.89 6.38 -0.31
N PHE A 117 -8.01 6.33 0.69
CA PHE A 117 -7.99 5.21 1.64
C PHE A 117 -9.25 5.27 2.50
N PRO A 118 -10.03 4.19 2.59
CA PRO A 118 -11.39 4.25 3.12
C PRO A 118 -11.46 4.20 4.65
N GLN A 119 -10.58 4.92 5.34
CA GLN A 119 -10.51 4.97 6.79
C GLN A 119 -10.43 6.41 7.26
N TYR A 120 -11.33 6.78 8.18
CA TYR A 120 -11.29 8.08 8.88
C TYR A 120 -10.56 7.94 10.20
N GLY A 121 -10.07 9.05 10.71
CA GLY A 121 -9.78 9.17 12.10
C GLY A 121 -8.40 8.71 12.54
N TYR A 122 -7.43 8.70 11.64
CA TYR A 122 -6.06 8.63 12.09
C TYR A 122 -5.74 9.85 12.94
N SER A 123 -5.55 9.65 14.23
CA SER A 123 -5.02 10.69 15.10
C SER A 123 -3.50 10.65 14.99
N ASP A 124 -2.91 11.79 14.77
CA ASP A 124 -1.48 11.95 14.94
C ASP A 124 -1.14 12.00 16.43
N LEU A 125 -1.15 10.85 17.07
CA LEU A 125 -0.71 10.70 18.45
C LEU A 125 0.78 11.05 18.61
N TYR A 126 1.54 10.91 17.54
CA TYR A 126 2.97 11.17 17.53
C TYR A 126 3.28 12.67 17.60
N CYS A 127 2.58 13.49 16.82
CA CYS A 127 2.74 14.95 16.85
C CYS A 127 1.71 15.67 17.73
N ARG A 128 0.83 14.93 18.41
CA ARG A 128 -0.26 15.46 19.24
C ARG A 128 -1.21 16.43 18.52
N VAL A 129 -1.23 16.38 17.20
CA VAL A 129 -2.16 17.14 16.39
C VAL A 129 -3.34 16.23 16.09
N PRO A 130 -4.56 16.57 16.53
CA PRO A 130 -5.74 15.83 16.16
C PRO A 130 -5.93 15.94 14.64
N THR A 131 -5.62 14.88 13.91
CA THR A 131 -5.79 14.87 12.45
C THR A 131 -7.10 14.23 12.02
N THR A 132 -7.93 13.87 12.97
CA THR A 132 -9.27 13.31 12.77
C THR A 132 -10.26 14.34 12.24
N ASN A 133 -9.93 14.99 11.15
CA ASN A 133 -10.78 16.04 10.59
C ASN A 133 -11.79 15.51 9.58
N GLY A 134 -12.10 14.20 9.62
CA GLY A 134 -12.95 13.57 8.63
C GLY A 134 -12.30 13.44 7.25
N PHE A 135 -10.97 13.59 7.16
CA PHE A 135 -10.24 13.37 5.92
C PHE A 135 -9.99 11.89 5.66
N LEU A 136 -10.12 11.52 4.41
CA LEU A 136 -9.57 10.28 3.88
C LEU A 136 -8.24 10.61 3.21
N TYR A 137 -7.19 9.85 3.53
CA TYR A 137 -5.87 10.04 2.91
C TYR A 137 -5.89 9.63 1.43
N ASP A 138 -5.11 10.34 0.62
CA ASP A 138 -4.83 9.90 -0.74
C ASP A 138 -3.98 8.64 -0.73
N CYS A 139 -4.33 7.70 -1.58
CA CYS A 139 -3.60 6.45 -1.71
C CYS A 139 -3.47 5.99 -3.15
N ALA A 140 -2.49 5.13 -3.38
CA ALA A 140 -2.35 4.33 -4.58
C ALA A 140 -2.40 2.86 -4.19
N ALA A 141 -3.26 2.08 -4.83
CA ALA A 141 -3.42 0.66 -4.54
C ALA A 141 -3.23 -0.20 -5.79
N SER A 142 -2.43 -1.25 -5.62
CA SER A 142 -2.17 -2.25 -6.66
C SER A 142 -2.24 -3.65 -6.08
N ALA A 143 -2.61 -4.61 -6.91
CA ALA A 143 -2.65 -6.01 -6.56
C ALA A 143 -2.03 -6.88 -7.67
N ALA A 144 -1.68 -8.09 -7.32
CA ALA A 144 -1.21 -9.11 -8.24
C ALA A 144 -1.51 -10.50 -7.68
N TRP A 145 -1.62 -11.47 -8.56
CA TRP A 145 -1.67 -12.87 -8.19
C TRP A 145 -0.23 -13.40 -8.04
N GLY A 146 0.15 -13.77 -6.82
CA GLY A 146 1.43 -14.41 -6.53
C GLY A 146 1.43 -15.89 -6.90
N GLU A 147 0.27 -16.51 -6.80
CA GLU A 147 -0.06 -17.88 -7.18
C GLU A 147 -1.53 -17.91 -7.62
N GLU A 148 -1.98 -18.98 -8.25
CA GLU A 148 -3.37 -19.10 -8.77
C GLU A 148 -4.43 -18.68 -7.73
N ARG A 149 -4.22 -19.02 -6.45
CA ARG A 149 -5.15 -18.77 -5.34
C ARG A 149 -4.57 -17.86 -4.26
N LYS A 150 -3.62 -17.01 -4.61
CA LYS A 150 -3.01 -16.06 -3.70
C LYS A 150 -3.01 -14.67 -4.30
N LEU A 151 -3.85 -13.79 -3.77
CA LEU A 151 -3.91 -12.39 -4.14
C LEU A 151 -3.07 -11.55 -3.18
N LEU A 152 -2.17 -10.77 -3.74
CA LEU A 152 -1.30 -9.82 -3.03
C LEU A 152 -1.85 -8.42 -3.27
N LEU A 153 -1.99 -7.63 -2.22
CA LEU A 153 -2.46 -6.24 -2.28
C LEU A 153 -1.43 -5.34 -1.61
N ARG A 154 -1.10 -4.26 -2.28
CA ARG A 154 -0.28 -3.18 -1.75
C ARG A 154 -1.06 -1.88 -1.80
N VAL A 155 -1.10 -1.16 -0.69
CA VAL A 155 -1.65 0.19 -0.60
C VAL A 155 -0.55 1.12 -0.13
N GLN A 156 -0.35 2.21 -0.85
CA GLN A 156 0.59 3.27 -0.52
C GLN A 156 -0.19 4.52 -0.18
N ILE A 157 -0.04 5.03 1.03
CA ILE A 157 -0.58 6.34 1.42
C ILE A 157 0.37 7.40 0.87
N ILE A 158 -0.16 8.34 0.10
CA ILE A 158 0.59 9.37 -0.64
C ILE A 158 0.11 10.78 -0.30
N ASP A 159 -0.20 11.00 0.95
CA ASP A 159 -0.73 12.25 1.50
C ASP A 159 0.30 12.90 2.45
N ARG A 160 -0.17 13.62 3.45
CA ARG A 160 0.66 14.24 4.51
C ARG A 160 1.45 13.22 5.31
N TYR A 161 0.88 12.04 5.46
CA TYR A 161 1.49 10.89 6.09
C TYR A 161 1.76 9.85 5.02
N PHE A 162 2.87 9.17 5.19
CA PHE A 162 3.30 8.12 4.28
C PHE A 162 3.26 6.79 5.00
N GLY A 163 2.86 5.77 4.30
CA GLY A 163 2.84 4.42 4.83
C GLY A 163 2.42 3.43 3.78
N ASN A 164 2.80 2.20 3.98
CA ASN A 164 2.38 1.11 3.11
C ASN A 164 1.62 0.09 3.94
N MET A 165 0.55 -0.43 3.38
CA MET A 165 -0.15 -1.61 3.86
C MET A 165 0.03 -2.71 2.82
N PHE A 166 0.34 -3.91 3.30
CA PHE A 166 0.38 -5.12 2.49
C PHE A 166 -0.64 -6.11 3.03
N ALA A 167 -1.38 -6.75 2.14
CA ALA A 167 -2.26 -7.84 2.50
C ALA A 167 -2.06 -9.01 1.54
N ILE A 168 -2.03 -10.21 2.11
CA ILE A 168 -1.95 -11.48 1.40
C ILE A 168 -3.22 -12.24 1.69
N PHE A 169 -3.97 -12.57 0.66
CA PHE A 169 -5.17 -13.39 0.73
C PHE A 169 -4.88 -14.74 0.06
N SER A 170 -4.83 -15.80 0.86
CA SER A 170 -4.62 -17.17 0.37
C SER A 170 -5.90 -17.97 0.50
N PHE A 171 -6.37 -18.56 -0.60
CA PHE A 171 -7.66 -19.24 -0.67
C PHE A 171 -7.49 -20.74 -0.82
N ARG A 172 -8.22 -21.50 -0.01
CA ARG A 172 -8.30 -22.96 -0.11
C ARG A 172 -9.73 -23.40 0.12
N GLU A 173 -10.40 -23.91 -0.92
CA GLU A 173 -11.81 -24.28 -0.87
C GLU A 173 -12.70 -23.12 -0.40
N ASP A 174 -13.36 -23.27 0.74
CA ASP A 174 -14.25 -22.27 1.36
C ASP A 174 -13.53 -21.43 2.43
N VAL A 175 -12.21 -21.58 2.56
CA VAL A 175 -11.41 -20.89 3.59
C VAL A 175 -10.46 -19.90 2.94
N ALA A 176 -10.34 -18.72 3.53
CA ALA A 176 -9.30 -17.75 3.22
C ALA A 176 -8.44 -17.52 4.46
N THR A 177 -7.13 -17.48 4.28
CA THR A 177 -6.19 -16.99 5.29
C THR A 177 -5.70 -15.63 4.83
N VAL A 178 -5.75 -14.64 5.71
CA VAL A 178 -5.35 -13.26 5.43
C VAL A 178 -4.22 -12.89 6.37
N THR A 179 -3.12 -12.41 5.79
CA THR A 179 -2.00 -11.80 6.53
C THR A 179 -1.93 -10.34 6.11
N MET A 180 -1.95 -9.45 7.08
CA MET A 180 -1.81 -8.01 6.86
C MET A 180 -0.60 -7.47 7.61
N SER A 181 0.14 -6.59 6.96
CA SER A 181 1.29 -5.90 7.55
C SER A 181 1.35 -4.46 7.08
N LYS A 182 2.02 -3.62 7.85
CA LYS A 182 2.20 -2.21 7.52
C LYS A 182 3.66 -1.77 7.68
N THR A 183 4.03 -0.71 6.97
CA THR A 183 5.24 0.07 7.21
C THR A 183 4.85 1.53 7.36
N ALA A 184 4.41 1.89 8.55
CA ALA A 184 4.09 3.25 8.95
C ALA A 184 4.34 3.35 10.46
N GLU A 185 4.81 4.48 10.97
CA GLU A 185 5.22 4.57 12.37
C GLU A 185 4.01 4.62 13.32
N ALA A 186 3.06 5.50 13.08
CA ALA A 186 2.02 5.82 14.05
C ALA A 186 0.58 5.66 13.52
N PHE A 187 0.39 5.05 12.36
CA PHE A 187 -0.95 4.81 11.80
C PHE A 187 -1.01 3.49 11.03
N LEU A 188 -2.18 3.06 10.59
CA LEU A 188 -2.45 1.74 10.02
C LEU A 188 -2.26 0.57 11.02
N GLU A 189 -2.22 0.83 12.33
CA GLU A 189 -2.00 -0.18 13.36
C GLU A 189 -3.05 -1.29 13.31
N GLU A 190 -4.29 -0.96 12.97
CA GLU A 190 -5.40 -1.88 12.81
C GLU A 190 -5.25 -2.82 11.59
N TYR A 191 -4.31 -2.53 10.69
CA TYR A 191 -4.05 -3.37 9.52
C TYR A 191 -2.82 -4.26 9.70
N GLN A 192 -2.60 -4.76 10.92
CA GLN A 192 -1.57 -5.73 11.23
C GLN A 192 -2.18 -6.97 11.87
N GLY A 193 -1.83 -8.13 11.35
CA GLY A 193 -2.22 -9.42 11.93
C GLY A 193 -2.54 -10.47 10.90
N GLU A 194 -2.92 -11.62 11.42
CA GLU A 194 -3.34 -12.78 10.64
C GLU A 194 -4.71 -13.25 11.10
N PHE A 195 -5.52 -13.67 10.17
CA PHE A 195 -6.84 -14.22 10.47
C PHE A 195 -7.32 -15.19 9.40
N VAL A 196 -8.30 -15.99 9.79
CA VAL A 196 -9.00 -16.94 8.93
C VAL A 196 -10.41 -16.44 8.67
N ALA A 197 -10.87 -16.64 7.45
CA ALA A 197 -12.23 -16.32 7.05
C ALA A 197 -12.85 -17.49 6.28
N HIS A 198 -14.18 -17.61 6.37
CA HIS A 198 -14.94 -18.68 5.75
C HIS A 198 -15.94 -18.09 4.77
N ALA A 199 -16.04 -18.70 3.58
CA ALA A 199 -17.02 -18.30 2.59
C ALA A 199 -18.44 -18.47 3.12
N VAL A 200 -19.26 -17.46 2.90
CA VAL A 200 -20.69 -17.50 3.19
C VAL A 200 -21.36 -18.28 2.05
N ARG A 201 -22.16 -19.29 2.42
CA ARG A 201 -22.95 -20.08 1.47
C ARG A 201 -24.23 -19.37 1.06
#